data_4bd20a65e94bdadaf12f10c0cd7c4a10
#
_entry.id   4bd20a65e94bdadaf12f10c0cd7c4a10
#
_cell.length_a   1.000
_cell.length_b   1.000
_cell.length_c   1.000
_cell.angle_alpha   90.00
_cell.angle_beta   90.00
_cell.angle_gamma   90.00
#
_symmetry.space_group_name_H-M   'P 1'
#
loop_
_entity.id
_entity.type
_entity.pdbx_description
1 polymer ?
#
loop_
_entity_poly.entity_id
_entity_poly.type
_entity_poly.pdbx_seq_one_letter_code
_entity_poly.pdbx_strand_id
1 'polypeptide(L)'
;MNKKKIGVTALALLTLTTITTGCGKTAKLKTDDETVVALKNSKITANALYKELKKNSVEKLIDMIDHKLFDKKYPSDDTEEKSIDDQISQIKSYYGDNESNYLAAIKSYFGVESEDELKNKLSLEYKRGLAVNDYLEDNIKDDEINKYYEENVYGDIKASHILISVKTKDGMSDEEKEKAKKNAYKKAQDIIKKLDAGEKFEDLAKKYSDDSTNAKNGGNLGYFNKDDMDSNFWNAALKLEKNKYSSEPVESSYGYHVILKTGEKKKESLKSMKKEIKEKLAKEKLNNDNTLYYESLIEIRKENKISFGDSQLEKAYNDYMDNLIKQAKENSNSSSNK
;
A
#
# COMPACT_ATOMS: atom_id res chain seq x y z
N MET A 1 -19.79 8.08 71.02
CA MET A 1 -19.36 8.26 69.62
C MET A 1 -20.47 7.79 68.70
N ASN A 2 -21.22 8.73 68.12
CA ASN A 2 -22.42 8.44 67.32
C ASN A 2 -22.05 8.11 65.89
N LYS A 3 -22.30 6.86 65.49
CA LYS A 3 -22.30 6.47 64.05
C LYS A 3 -23.58 6.97 63.41
N LYS A 4 -23.50 8.01 62.60
CA LYS A 4 -24.61 8.42 61.73
C LYS A 4 -24.77 7.38 60.63
N LYS A 5 -25.92 6.69 60.66
CA LYS A 5 -26.40 5.85 59.58
C LYS A 5 -26.86 6.78 58.43
N ILE A 6 -26.20 6.67 57.30
CA ILE A 6 -26.68 7.28 56.04
C ILE A 6 -27.80 6.37 55.55
N GLY A 7 -29.03 6.88 55.68
CA GLY A 7 -30.20 6.21 55.17
C GLY A 7 -30.24 6.28 53.64
N VAL A 8 -30.21 5.11 53.02
CA VAL A 8 -30.60 4.94 51.63
C VAL A 8 -32.12 5.06 51.56
N THR A 9 -32.59 6.22 51.15
CA THR A 9 -34.05 6.42 50.95
C THR A 9 -34.40 6.31 49.47
N ALA A 10 -35.16 5.29 49.22
CA ALA A 10 -36.21 5.17 48.21
C ALA A 10 -35.84 5.50 46.75
N LEU A 11 -35.57 4.45 46.10
CA LEU A 11 -35.77 4.30 44.66
C LEU A 11 -37.26 4.60 44.37
N ALA A 12 -37.57 5.79 43.89
CA ALA A 12 -38.89 6.06 43.31
C ALA A 12 -38.99 5.22 42.03
N LEU A 13 -39.81 4.18 42.08
CA LEU A 13 -40.22 3.43 40.91
C LEU A 13 -40.88 4.44 39.95
N LEU A 14 -40.17 4.83 38.93
CA LEU A 14 -40.80 5.26 37.69
C LEU A 14 -41.52 4.01 37.16
N THR A 15 -42.80 4.04 37.11
CA THR A 15 -43.65 3.08 36.39
C THR A 15 -43.21 3.10 34.92
N LEU A 16 -42.24 2.32 34.58
CA LEU A 16 -42.08 1.88 33.21
C LEU A 16 -43.32 1.03 32.92
N THR A 17 -44.25 1.58 32.17
CA THR A 17 -45.24 0.79 31.45
C THR A 17 -44.46 -0.32 30.72
N THR A 18 -44.75 -1.54 31.12
CA THR A 18 -44.25 -2.77 30.58
C THR A 18 -44.26 -2.72 29.05
N ILE A 19 -43.08 -2.50 28.45
CA ILE A 19 -42.88 -2.80 27.05
C ILE A 19 -42.59 -4.29 27.01
N THR A 20 -43.62 -5.07 26.69
CA THR A 20 -43.50 -6.46 26.31
C THR A 20 -42.48 -6.62 25.18
N THR A 21 -41.55 -7.52 25.42
CA THR A 21 -40.68 -8.20 24.47
C THR A 21 -40.98 -7.95 22.99
N GLY A 22 -40.15 -7.15 22.35
CA GLY A 22 -40.14 -6.99 20.91
C GLY A 22 -38.80 -6.39 20.49
N CYS A 23 -38.09 -7.04 19.62
CA CYS A 23 -36.84 -6.63 18.98
C CYS A 23 -36.63 -5.12 18.90
N GLY A 24 -35.49 -4.69 19.40
CA GLY A 24 -34.92 -3.37 19.43
C GLY A 24 -35.49 -2.29 18.51
N LYS A 25 -36.52 -1.59 18.98
CA LYS A 25 -36.83 -0.26 18.44
C LYS A 25 -36.05 0.74 19.24
N THR A 26 -35.00 1.31 18.64
CA THR A 26 -34.32 2.50 19.16
C THR A 26 -35.38 3.58 19.41
N ALA A 27 -35.44 4.11 20.64
CA ALA A 27 -36.34 5.21 20.98
C ALA A 27 -36.00 6.39 20.02
N LYS A 28 -36.99 6.83 19.25
CA LYS A 28 -36.83 8.06 18.44
C LYS A 28 -37.14 9.24 19.36
N LEU A 29 -36.15 10.13 19.52
CA LEU A 29 -36.35 11.40 20.20
C LEU A 29 -37.39 12.21 19.44
N LYS A 30 -38.38 12.78 20.17
CA LYS A 30 -39.49 13.52 19.58
C LYS A 30 -39.18 14.99 19.41
N THR A 31 -38.35 15.55 20.27
CA THR A 31 -37.93 16.96 20.26
C THR A 31 -36.55 17.12 20.88
N ASP A 32 -35.85 18.20 20.57
CA ASP A 32 -34.54 18.56 21.13
C ASP A 32 -34.56 18.75 22.66
N ASP A 33 -35.72 19.07 23.23
CA ASP A 33 -35.94 19.25 24.67
C ASP A 33 -36.41 17.97 25.38
N GLU A 34 -36.49 16.84 24.68
CA GLU A 34 -36.86 15.56 25.29
C GLU A 34 -35.90 15.22 26.43
N THR A 35 -36.48 14.83 27.56
CA THR A 35 -35.75 14.47 28.77
C THR A 35 -35.14 13.09 28.60
N VAL A 36 -33.81 13.01 28.55
CA VAL A 36 -33.04 11.76 28.50
C VAL A 36 -32.86 11.17 29.90
N VAL A 37 -32.60 12.05 30.88
CA VAL A 37 -32.46 11.66 32.29
C VAL A 37 -33.21 12.70 33.17
N ALA A 38 -34.08 12.23 34.05
CA ALA A 38 -34.72 13.05 35.07
C ALA A 38 -34.03 12.88 36.42
N LEU A 39 -33.77 13.98 37.09
CA LEU A 39 -33.26 14.06 38.45
C LEU A 39 -34.31 14.73 39.34
N LYS A 40 -34.16 14.66 40.68
CA LYS A 40 -35.14 15.21 41.62
C LYS A 40 -35.49 16.69 41.35
N ASN A 41 -34.49 17.49 41.00
CA ASN A 41 -34.64 18.94 40.82
C ASN A 41 -34.07 19.46 39.49
N SER A 42 -33.76 18.56 38.56
CA SER A 42 -33.16 18.92 37.27
C SER A 42 -33.40 17.83 36.23
N LYS A 43 -33.04 18.10 34.99
CA LYS A 43 -33.12 17.12 33.90
C LYS A 43 -31.93 17.28 32.96
N ILE A 44 -31.52 16.19 32.30
CA ILE A 44 -30.63 16.21 31.15
C ILE A 44 -31.51 16.04 29.91
N THR A 45 -31.44 16.99 29.00
CA THR A 45 -32.19 16.94 27.73
C THR A 45 -31.35 16.32 26.62
N ALA A 46 -32.00 15.87 25.54
CA ALA A 46 -31.32 15.37 24.33
C ALA A 46 -30.37 16.42 23.78
N ASN A 47 -30.76 17.69 23.74
CA ASN A 47 -29.91 18.78 23.26
C ASN A 47 -28.68 19.00 24.16
N ALA A 48 -28.83 18.93 25.49
CA ALA A 48 -27.71 19.05 26.41
C ALA A 48 -26.70 17.88 26.22
N LEU A 49 -27.21 16.66 26.09
CA LEU A 49 -26.39 15.48 25.81
C LEU A 49 -25.68 15.59 24.44
N TYR A 50 -26.40 16.01 23.40
CA TYR A 50 -25.85 16.23 22.07
C TYR A 50 -24.68 17.24 22.09
N LYS A 51 -24.88 18.39 22.76
CA LYS A 51 -23.83 19.42 22.90
C LYS A 51 -22.58 18.90 23.59
N GLU A 52 -22.71 17.96 24.50
CA GLU A 52 -21.57 17.36 25.18
C GLU A 52 -20.87 16.30 24.33
N LEU A 53 -21.67 15.41 23.72
CA LEU A 53 -21.15 14.34 22.87
C LEU A 53 -20.43 14.86 21.63
N LYS A 54 -20.92 15.94 21.00
CA LYS A 54 -20.30 16.46 19.77
C LYS A 54 -18.88 16.98 19.95
N LYS A 55 -18.44 17.29 21.18
CA LYS A 55 -17.08 17.77 21.45
C LYS A 55 -16.00 16.75 21.06
N ASN A 56 -16.33 15.44 21.16
CA ASN A 56 -15.42 14.34 20.93
C ASN A 56 -15.95 13.34 19.88
N SER A 57 -16.86 13.76 19.01
CA SER A 57 -17.55 12.84 18.09
C SER A 57 -17.10 12.93 16.64
N VAL A 58 -16.12 13.77 16.32
CA VAL A 58 -15.73 14.04 14.93
C VAL A 58 -15.26 12.78 14.19
N GLU A 59 -14.46 11.96 14.84
CA GLU A 59 -13.98 10.69 14.27
C GLU A 59 -15.15 9.75 13.96
N LYS A 60 -16.06 9.59 14.94
CA LYS A 60 -17.27 8.78 14.77
C LYS A 60 -18.20 9.31 13.68
N LEU A 61 -18.29 10.64 13.57
CA LEU A 61 -19.08 11.28 12.50
C LEU A 61 -18.47 10.97 11.12
N ILE A 62 -17.15 11.04 11.01
CA ILE A 62 -16.42 10.68 9.79
C ILE A 62 -16.66 9.21 9.42
N ASP A 63 -16.56 8.28 10.39
CA ASP A 63 -16.89 6.87 10.16
C ASP A 63 -18.31 6.69 9.64
N MET A 64 -19.27 7.38 10.25
CA MET A 64 -20.68 7.31 9.80
C MET A 64 -20.87 7.86 8.38
N ILE A 65 -20.16 8.92 8.01
CA ILE A 65 -20.18 9.47 6.65
C ILE A 65 -19.63 8.43 5.68
N ASP A 66 -18.47 7.87 5.99
CA ASP A 66 -17.77 6.94 5.12
C ASP A 66 -18.52 5.61 4.95
N HIS A 67 -19.13 5.09 6.02
CA HIS A 67 -20.06 3.96 5.89
C HIS A 67 -21.20 4.25 4.91
N LYS A 68 -21.77 5.46 4.97
CA LYS A 68 -22.85 5.85 4.02
C LYS A 68 -22.37 5.96 2.58
N LEU A 69 -21.13 6.38 2.37
CA LEU A 69 -20.53 6.52 1.05
C LEU A 69 -20.04 5.16 0.50
N PHE A 70 -19.41 4.35 1.33
CA PHE A 70 -18.60 3.23 0.83
C PHE A 70 -19.28 1.86 0.95
N ASP A 71 -20.16 1.60 1.94
CA ASP A 71 -20.77 0.28 2.09
C ASP A 71 -21.61 -0.17 0.89
N LYS A 72 -22.24 0.80 0.21
CA LYS A 72 -22.99 0.50 -1.01
C LYS A 72 -22.09 0.37 -2.24
N LYS A 73 -21.04 1.18 -2.32
CA LYS A 73 -20.11 1.20 -3.47
C LYS A 73 -19.19 -0.02 -3.45
N TYR A 74 -18.76 -0.41 -2.26
CA TYR A 74 -17.85 -1.54 -2.00
C TYR A 74 -18.55 -2.53 -1.07
N PRO A 75 -19.46 -3.38 -1.56
CA PRO A 75 -20.04 -4.45 -0.76
C PRO A 75 -18.94 -5.43 -0.34
N SER A 76 -19.02 -5.92 0.89
CA SER A 76 -18.04 -6.88 1.41
C SER A 76 -17.99 -8.14 0.54
N ASP A 77 -16.79 -8.66 0.33
CA ASP A 77 -16.50 -9.88 -0.45
C ASP A 77 -15.46 -10.75 0.25
N ASP A 78 -15.23 -11.94 -0.30
CA ASP A 78 -14.27 -12.91 0.24
C ASP A 78 -12.84 -12.34 0.37
N THR A 79 -12.47 -11.37 -0.46
CA THR A 79 -11.13 -10.72 -0.44
C THR A 79 -11.01 -9.80 0.76
N GLU A 80 -12.04 -9.00 1.03
CA GLU A 80 -12.12 -8.15 2.22
C GLU A 80 -12.11 -9.00 3.48
N GLU A 81 -12.99 -10.03 3.55
CA GLU A 81 -13.11 -10.91 4.72
C GLU A 81 -11.77 -11.59 5.03
N LYS A 82 -11.11 -12.16 4.03
CA LYS A 82 -9.79 -12.76 4.19
C LYS A 82 -8.74 -11.75 4.66
N SER A 83 -8.71 -10.55 4.10
CA SER A 83 -7.76 -9.51 4.50
C SER A 83 -7.95 -9.11 5.96
N ILE A 84 -9.20 -9.00 6.43
CA ILE A 84 -9.52 -8.67 7.81
C ILE A 84 -9.13 -9.82 8.75
N ASP A 85 -9.47 -11.06 8.41
CA ASP A 85 -9.13 -12.23 9.23
C ASP A 85 -7.61 -12.43 9.34
N ASP A 86 -6.85 -12.19 8.26
CA ASP A 86 -5.38 -12.22 8.27
C ASP A 86 -4.81 -11.15 9.22
N GLN A 87 -5.34 -9.92 9.20
CA GLN A 87 -4.92 -8.85 10.11
C GLN A 87 -5.24 -9.18 11.56
N ILE A 88 -6.45 -9.68 11.85
CA ILE A 88 -6.84 -10.09 13.21
C ILE A 88 -5.94 -11.23 13.71
N SER A 89 -5.64 -12.19 12.85
CA SER A 89 -4.74 -13.29 13.17
C SER A 89 -3.32 -12.80 13.50
N GLN A 90 -2.81 -11.80 12.78
CA GLN A 90 -1.53 -11.16 13.08
C GLN A 90 -1.57 -10.45 14.43
N ILE A 91 -2.62 -9.68 14.73
CA ILE A 91 -2.78 -9.00 16.01
C ILE A 91 -2.83 -10.04 17.15
N LYS A 92 -3.63 -11.10 17.01
CA LYS A 92 -3.71 -12.20 17.99
C LYS A 92 -2.35 -12.88 18.19
N SER A 93 -1.63 -13.16 17.13
CA SER A 93 -0.30 -13.80 17.25
C SER A 93 0.72 -12.95 18.00
N TYR A 94 0.63 -11.62 17.87
CA TYR A 94 1.52 -10.68 18.55
C TYR A 94 1.25 -10.58 20.06
N TYR A 95 -0.02 -10.62 20.46
CA TYR A 95 -0.42 -10.52 21.89
C TYR A 95 -0.61 -11.86 22.60
N GLY A 96 -0.40 -12.98 21.88
CA GLY A 96 -0.52 -14.36 22.40
C GLY A 96 -1.97 -14.83 22.53
N ASP A 97 -2.14 -16.10 22.89
CA ASP A 97 -3.45 -16.77 22.98
C ASP A 97 -4.33 -16.31 24.17
N ASN A 98 -3.89 -15.29 24.91
CA ASN A 98 -4.63 -14.77 26.05
C ASN A 98 -5.67 -13.73 25.57
N GLU A 99 -6.93 -14.13 25.56
CA GLU A 99 -8.06 -13.28 25.15
C GLU A 99 -8.12 -11.94 25.90
N SER A 100 -7.79 -11.92 27.19
CA SER A 100 -7.79 -10.69 27.99
C SER A 100 -6.73 -9.69 27.52
N ASN A 101 -5.53 -10.19 27.15
CA ASN A 101 -4.47 -9.36 26.61
C ASN A 101 -4.84 -8.83 25.22
N TYR A 102 -5.43 -9.68 24.38
CA TYR A 102 -5.89 -9.28 23.06
C TYR A 102 -6.98 -8.19 23.17
N LEU A 103 -8.01 -8.38 24.00
CA LEU A 103 -9.07 -7.37 24.19
C LEU A 103 -8.50 -6.06 24.76
N ALA A 104 -7.57 -6.13 25.73
CA ALA A 104 -6.90 -4.93 26.23
C ALA A 104 -6.09 -4.20 25.14
N ALA A 105 -5.43 -4.96 24.26
CA ALA A 105 -4.67 -4.41 23.14
C ALA A 105 -5.59 -3.71 22.12
N ILE A 106 -6.66 -4.36 21.66
CA ILE A 106 -7.57 -3.75 20.69
C ILE A 106 -8.26 -2.52 21.26
N LYS A 107 -8.56 -2.51 22.55
CA LYS A 107 -9.07 -1.31 23.25
C LYS A 107 -8.05 -0.18 23.27
N SER A 108 -6.80 -0.49 23.60
CA SER A 108 -5.73 0.51 23.71
C SER A 108 -5.30 1.10 22.37
N TYR A 109 -5.15 0.27 21.35
CA TYR A 109 -4.60 0.68 20.04
C TYR A 109 -5.68 1.08 19.02
N PHE A 110 -6.85 0.46 19.07
CA PHE A 110 -7.92 0.69 18.09
C PHE A 110 -9.14 1.39 18.69
N GLY A 111 -9.20 1.52 20.03
CA GLY A 111 -10.32 2.18 20.72
C GLY A 111 -11.65 1.40 20.64
N VAL A 112 -11.58 0.07 20.46
CA VAL A 112 -12.74 -0.83 20.32
C VAL A 112 -12.84 -1.80 21.48
N GLU A 113 -14.06 -2.22 21.84
CA GLU A 113 -14.30 -3.08 23.01
C GLU A 113 -14.45 -4.57 22.64
N SER A 114 -14.60 -4.89 21.36
CA SER A 114 -14.82 -6.25 20.88
C SER A 114 -14.16 -6.52 19.53
N GLU A 115 -13.97 -7.80 19.20
CA GLU A 115 -13.47 -8.20 17.88
C GLU A 115 -14.44 -7.82 16.75
N ASP A 116 -15.75 -7.84 17.00
CA ASP A 116 -16.73 -7.42 16.00
C ASP A 116 -16.61 -5.90 15.69
N GLU A 117 -16.35 -5.08 16.70
CA GLU A 117 -16.07 -3.65 16.48
C GLU A 117 -14.74 -3.47 15.74
N LEU A 118 -13.72 -4.28 16.03
CA LEU A 118 -12.46 -4.27 15.30
C LEU A 118 -12.68 -4.65 13.82
N LYS A 119 -13.44 -5.73 13.56
CA LYS A 119 -13.80 -6.14 12.19
C LYS A 119 -14.49 -5.02 11.42
N ASN A 120 -15.47 -4.36 12.03
CA ASN A 120 -16.17 -3.23 11.42
C ASN A 120 -15.22 -2.06 11.11
N LYS A 121 -14.28 -1.75 12.02
CA LYS A 121 -13.28 -0.70 11.80
C LYS A 121 -12.33 -1.06 10.66
N LEU A 122 -11.82 -2.28 10.63
CA LEU A 122 -10.92 -2.76 9.57
C LEU A 122 -11.63 -2.82 8.21
N SER A 123 -12.91 -3.21 8.18
CA SER A 123 -13.75 -3.17 6.97
C SER A 123 -13.87 -1.76 6.42
N LEU A 124 -14.14 -0.78 7.28
CA LEU A 124 -14.23 0.61 6.85
C LEU A 124 -12.90 1.14 6.31
N GLU A 125 -11.78 0.82 6.97
CA GLU A 125 -10.44 1.20 6.48
C GLU A 125 -10.11 0.53 5.13
N TYR A 126 -10.47 -0.73 4.94
CA TYR A 126 -10.32 -1.43 3.67
C TYR A 126 -11.09 -0.72 2.56
N LYS A 127 -12.35 -0.36 2.80
CA LYS A 127 -13.20 0.35 1.84
C LYS A 127 -12.71 1.78 1.57
N ARG A 128 -12.17 2.47 2.57
CA ARG A 128 -11.48 3.76 2.39
C ARG A 128 -10.28 3.62 1.44
N GLY A 129 -9.50 2.56 1.63
CA GLY A 129 -8.37 2.25 0.75
C GLY A 129 -8.81 2.02 -0.70
N LEU A 130 -9.87 1.26 -0.93
CA LEU A 130 -10.45 1.06 -2.27
C LEU A 130 -10.92 2.39 -2.87
N ALA A 131 -11.62 3.21 -2.10
CA ALA A 131 -12.14 4.50 -2.57
C ALA A 131 -11.02 5.47 -2.95
N VAL A 132 -9.93 5.53 -2.17
CA VAL A 132 -8.76 6.34 -2.46
C VAL A 132 -8.05 5.86 -3.72
N ASN A 133 -7.86 4.55 -3.87
CA ASN A 133 -7.25 3.98 -5.07
C ASN A 133 -8.08 4.31 -6.33
N ASP A 134 -9.38 4.06 -6.32
CA ASP A 134 -10.29 4.41 -7.41
C ASP A 134 -10.18 5.91 -7.76
N TYR A 135 -10.23 6.77 -6.73
CA TYR A 135 -10.14 8.22 -6.92
C TYR A 135 -8.82 8.63 -7.57
N LEU A 136 -7.71 8.10 -7.12
CA LEU A 136 -6.41 8.40 -7.69
C LEU A 136 -6.30 7.87 -9.12
N GLU A 137 -6.73 6.63 -9.39
CA GLU A 137 -6.74 6.06 -10.74
C GLU A 137 -7.58 6.89 -11.72
N ASP A 138 -8.74 7.38 -11.28
CA ASP A 138 -9.60 8.21 -12.11
C ASP A 138 -8.98 9.58 -12.40
N ASN A 139 -8.11 10.08 -11.52
CA ASN A 139 -7.41 11.34 -11.65
C ASN A 139 -6.01 11.24 -12.29
N ILE A 140 -5.53 10.05 -12.68
CA ILE A 140 -4.31 9.89 -13.49
C ILE A 140 -4.56 10.44 -14.89
N LYS A 141 -3.71 11.37 -15.32
CA LYS A 141 -3.83 12.02 -16.62
C LYS A 141 -3.28 11.14 -17.75
N ASP A 142 -3.82 11.32 -18.94
CA ASP A 142 -3.39 10.54 -20.11
C ASP A 142 -1.91 10.77 -20.49
N ASP A 143 -1.36 11.96 -20.22
CA ASP A 143 0.07 12.23 -20.42
C ASP A 143 0.97 11.45 -19.46
N GLU A 144 0.57 11.28 -18.20
CA GLU A 144 1.28 10.42 -17.23
C GLU A 144 1.25 8.96 -17.67
N ILE A 145 0.09 8.48 -18.14
CA ILE A 145 -0.08 7.11 -18.65
C ILE A 145 0.79 6.87 -19.89
N ASN A 146 0.78 7.81 -20.84
CA ASN A 146 1.59 7.73 -22.04
C ASN A 146 3.09 7.73 -21.72
N LYS A 147 3.51 8.61 -20.83
CA LYS A 147 4.90 8.69 -20.38
C LYS A 147 5.34 7.37 -19.74
N TYR A 148 4.56 6.87 -18.78
CA TYR A 148 4.86 5.59 -18.13
C TYR A 148 4.96 4.45 -19.15
N TYR A 149 4.02 4.38 -20.09
CA TYR A 149 3.99 3.36 -21.14
C TYR A 149 5.25 3.40 -22.02
N GLU A 150 5.68 4.57 -22.44
CA GLU A 150 6.89 4.70 -23.28
C GLU A 150 8.17 4.37 -22.51
N GLU A 151 8.24 4.70 -21.24
CA GLU A 151 9.45 4.54 -20.42
C GLU A 151 9.55 3.17 -19.72
N ASN A 152 8.44 2.43 -19.55
CA ASN A 152 8.40 1.25 -18.71
C ASN A 152 7.79 0.00 -19.35
N VAL A 153 7.05 0.12 -20.46
CA VAL A 153 6.43 -1.03 -21.12
C VAL A 153 7.27 -1.45 -22.33
N TYR A 154 7.79 -2.65 -22.29
CA TYR A 154 8.63 -3.23 -23.34
C TYR A 154 8.11 -4.63 -23.68
N GLY A 155 8.46 -5.12 -24.86
CA GLY A 155 8.29 -6.54 -25.19
C GLY A 155 9.43 -7.35 -24.58
N ASP A 156 9.18 -8.63 -24.27
CA ASP A 156 10.25 -9.53 -23.82
C ASP A 156 11.37 -9.60 -24.86
N ILE A 157 12.60 -9.58 -24.37
CA ILE A 157 13.80 -9.73 -25.20
C ILE A 157 14.26 -11.18 -25.15
N LYS A 158 14.66 -11.72 -26.28
CA LYS A 158 15.38 -13.00 -26.35
C LYS A 158 16.84 -12.73 -26.62
N ALA A 159 17.70 -13.25 -25.75
CA ALA A 159 19.13 -13.05 -25.91
C ALA A 159 19.95 -14.29 -25.54
N SER A 160 21.21 -14.27 -25.98
CA SER A 160 22.28 -15.12 -25.45
C SER A 160 23.35 -14.24 -24.81
N HIS A 161 24.09 -14.76 -23.84
CA HIS A 161 25.18 -14.03 -23.22
C HIS A 161 26.45 -14.90 -23.01
N ILE A 162 27.56 -14.21 -22.85
CA ILE A 162 28.84 -14.79 -22.39
C ILE A 162 29.22 -14.02 -21.13
N LEU A 163 29.25 -14.69 -19.98
CA LEU A 163 29.62 -14.09 -18.70
C LEU A 163 31.10 -14.33 -18.42
N ILE A 164 31.83 -13.27 -18.09
CA ILE A 164 33.15 -13.33 -17.50
C ILE A 164 33.07 -12.82 -16.07
N SER A 165 33.08 -13.74 -15.12
CA SER A 165 32.99 -13.42 -13.71
C SER A 165 34.23 -12.69 -13.20
N VAL A 166 34.01 -11.71 -12.31
CA VAL A 166 35.10 -11.10 -11.55
C VAL A 166 35.50 -12.05 -10.43
N LYS A 167 36.70 -12.66 -10.56
CA LYS A 167 37.17 -13.64 -9.58
C LYS A 167 37.73 -12.93 -8.35
N THR A 168 36.89 -12.71 -7.34
CA THR A 168 37.30 -12.18 -6.03
C THR A 168 37.30 -13.27 -4.97
N LYS A 169 38.09 -13.07 -3.90
CA LYS A 169 38.14 -13.92 -2.72
C LYS A 169 38.06 -13.06 -1.47
N ASP A 170 37.61 -13.64 -0.39
CA ASP A 170 37.61 -12.96 0.91
C ASP A 170 39.05 -12.54 1.31
N GLY A 171 39.16 -11.30 1.81
CA GLY A 171 40.46 -10.74 2.21
C GLY A 171 41.27 -10.05 1.09
N MET A 172 40.75 -10.01 -0.14
CA MET A 172 41.42 -9.22 -1.21
C MET A 172 41.35 -7.72 -0.90
N SER A 173 42.48 -7.03 -1.14
CA SER A 173 42.54 -5.58 -1.10
C SER A 173 41.70 -4.95 -2.22
N ASP A 174 41.38 -3.67 -2.10
CA ASP A 174 40.63 -2.96 -3.15
C ASP A 174 41.42 -2.86 -4.45
N GLU A 175 42.75 -2.76 -4.38
CA GLU A 175 43.61 -2.78 -5.55
C GLU A 175 43.57 -4.15 -6.27
N GLU A 176 43.56 -5.25 -5.53
CA GLU A 176 43.45 -6.60 -6.08
C GLU A 176 42.07 -6.82 -6.71
N LYS A 177 40.98 -6.32 -6.10
CA LYS A 177 39.63 -6.36 -6.67
C LYS A 177 39.55 -5.58 -7.99
N GLU A 178 40.09 -4.37 -8.02
CA GLU A 178 40.16 -3.55 -9.24
C GLU A 178 40.97 -4.22 -10.36
N LYS A 179 42.05 -4.88 -10.01
CA LYS A 179 42.85 -5.66 -10.98
C LYS A 179 42.05 -6.86 -11.51
N ALA A 180 41.28 -7.54 -10.65
CA ALA A 180 40.39 -8.62 -11.08
C ALA A 180 39.31 -8.13 -12.04
N LYS A 181 38.66 -6.98 -11.75
CA LYS A 181 37.72 -6.34 -12.65
C LYS A 181 38.31 -6.00 -14.01
N LYS A 182 39.45 -5.33 -14.02
CA LYS A 182 40.19 -5.00 -15.28
C LYS A 182 40.50 -6.23 -16.11
N ASN A 183 40.93 -7.32 -15.46
CA ASN A 183 41.21 -8.58 -16.15
C ASN A 183 39.94 -9.21 -16.74
N ALA A 184 38.84 -9.21 -16.02
CA ALA A 184 37.56 -9.73 -16.53
C ALA A 184 37.03 -8.89 -17.69
N TYR A 185 37.06 -7.56 -17.58
CA TYR A 185 36.72 -6.64 -18.66
C TYR A 185 37.54 -6.90 -19.93
N LYS A 186 38.87 -6.99 -19.79
CA LYS A 186 39.79 -7.28 -20.93
C LYS A 186 39.45 -8.61 -21.60
N LYS A 187 39.17 -9.67 -20.83
CA LYS A 187 38.75 -10.96 -21.40
C LYS A 187 37.46 -10.85 -22.19
N ALA A 188 36.45 -10.09 -21.66
CA ALA A 188 35.20 -9.85 -22.37
C ALA A 188 35.44 -9.06 -23.67
N GLN A 189 36.32 -8.05 -23.65
CA GLN A 189 36.73 -7.34 -24.88
C GLN A 189 37.42 -8.27 -25.90
N ASP A 190 38.28 -9.20 -25.45
CA ASP A 190 38.95 -10.14 -26.36
C ASP A 190 37.95 -11.14 -26.99
N ILE A 191 36.81 -11.42 -26.29
CA ILE A 191 35.71 -12.20 -26.88
C ILE A 191 34.99 -11.38 -27.94
N ILE A 192 34.75 -10.09 -27.72
CA ILE A 192 34.15 -9.21 -28.74
C ILE A 192 35.03 -9.16 -29.99
N LYS A 193 36.36 -9.02 -29.85
CA LYS A 193 37.27 -9.06 -31.00
C LYS A 193 37.19 -10.37 -31.76
N LYS A 194 36.99 -11.50 -31.10
CA LYS A 194 36.79 -12.80 -31.75
C LYS A 194 35.49 -12.87 -32.53
N LEU A 195 34.43 -12.30 -31.99
CA LEU A 195 33.15 -12.16 -32.70
C LEU A 195 33.31 -11.27 -33.94
N ASP A 196 34.04 -10.15 -33.81
CA ASP A 196 34.33 -9.25 -34.92
C ASP A 196 35.18 -9.95 -36.03
N ALA A 197 36.03 -10.93 -35.63
CA ALA A 197 36.77 -11.78 -36.55
C ALA A 197 35.94 -12.92 -37.14
N GLY A 198 34.66 -13.04 -36.82
CA GLY A 198 33.70 -13.99 -37.38
C GLY A 198 33.59 -15.32 -36.62
N GLU A 199 34.16 -15.45 -35.41
CA GLU A 199 33.93 -16.62 -34.58
C GLU A 199 32.45 -16.65 -34.11
N LYS A 200 31.87 -17.86 -34.00
CA LYS A 200 30.46 -18.01 -33.63
C LYS A 200 30.24 -17.74 -32.15
N PHE A 201 29.20 -16.98 -31.86
CA PHE A 201 28.82 -16.63 -30.48
C PHE A 201 28.62 -17.86 -29.58
N GLU A 202 27.91 -18.88 -30.10
CA GLU A 202 27.64 -20.11 -29.37
C GLU A 202 28.92 -20.87 -28.98
N ASP A 203 29.90 -20.89 -29.87
CA ASP A 203 31.17 -21.61 -29.63
C ASP A 203 32.01 -20.87 -28.58
N LEU A 204 32.01 -19.53 -28.64
CA LEU A 204 32.68 -18.69 -27.66
C LEU A 204 31.98 -18.79 -26.29
N ALA A 205 30.66 -18.84 -26.26
CA ALA A 205 29.88 -19.00 -25.02
C ALA A 205 30.22 -20.36 -24.36
N LYS A 206 30.22 -21.45 -25.11
CA LYS A 206 30.59 -22.78 -24.59
C LYS A 206 32.01 -22.83 -24.05
N LYS A 207 32.94 -22.07 -24.67
CA LYS A 207 34.36 -22.11 -24.36
C LYS A 207 34.77 -21.18 -23.23
N TYR A 208 34.14 -20.00 -23.13
CA TYR A 208 34.65 -18.92 -22.29
C TYR A 208 33.65 -18.42 -21.23
N SER A 209 32.37 -18.75 -21.35
CA SER A 209 31.37 -18.25 -20.37
C SER A 209 31.55 -18.94 -19.01
N ASP A 210 31.60 -18.12 -17.97
CA ASP A 210 31.59 -18.58 -16.58
C ASP A 210 30.15 -18.90 -16.08
N ASP A 211 29.10 -18.64 -16.89
CA ASP A 211 27.71 -19.06 -16.58
C ASP A 211 27.56 -20.56 -16.90
N SER A 212 27.73 -21.39 -15.88
CA SER A 212 27.65 -22.85 -16.00
C SER A 212 26.28 -23.37 -16.42
N THR A 213 25.23 -22.57 -16.21
CA THR A 213 23.84 -22.93 -16.52
C THR A 213 23.57 -22.84 -18.01
N ASN A 214 23.98 -21.72 -18.63
CA ASN A 214 23.64 -21.39 -20.01
C ASN A 214 24.80 -21.60 -21.00
N ALA A 215 26.06 -21.64 -20.54
CA ALA A 215 27.22 -21.78 -21.41
C ALA A 215 27.12 -22.98 -22.37
N LYS A 216 26.71 -24.15 -21.88
CA LYS A 216 26.59 -25.39 -22.67
C LYS A 216 25.54 -25.27 -23.79
N ASN A 217 24.55 -24.39 -23.60
CA ASN A 217 23.51 -24.09 -24.59
C ASN A 217 23.82 -22.79 -25.39
N GLY A 218 25.12 -22.50 -25.60
CA GLY A 218 25.53 -21.31 -26.36
C GLY A 218 25.19 -19.99 -25.70
N GLY A 219 25.01 -19.97 -24.38
CA GLY A 219 24.65 -18.79 -23.62
C GLY A 219 23.18 -18.39 -23.71
N ASN A 220 22.28 -19.22 -24.26
CA ASN A 220 20.87 -18.89 -24.51
C ASN A 220 20.08 -18.73 -23.21
N LEU A 221 19.54 -17.53 -23.00
CA LEU A 221 18.71 -17.16 -21.83
C LEU A 221 17.20 -17.35 -22.07
N GLY A 222 16.77 -17.58 -23.32
CA GLY A 222 15.36 -17.53 -23.68
C GLY A 222 14.81 -16.10 -23.72
N TYR A 223 13.48 -15.97 -23.57
CA TYR A 223 12.80 -14.67 -23.40
C TYR A 223 12.82 -14.26 -21.94
N PHE A 224 13.06 -12.99 -21.68
CA PHE A 224 13.04 -12.37 -20.35
C PHE A 224 12.53 -10.94 -20.45
N ASN A 225 12.03 -10.41 -19.34
CA ASN A 225 11.58 -9.04 -19.19
C ASN A 225 12.55 -8.20 -18.33
N LYS A 226 12.19 -6.94 -18.10
CA LYS A 226 13.01 -5.98 -17.34
C LYS A 226 13.29 -6.43 -15.90
N ASP A 227 12.31 -7.08 -15.26
CA ASP A 227 12.36 -7.45 -13.85
C ASP A 227 13.16 -8.76 -13.62
N ASP A 228 13.42 -9.53 -14.69
CA ASP A 228 14.17 -10.78 -14.64
C ASP A 228 15.69 -10.56 -14.65
N MET A 229 16.18 -9.35 -15.00
CA MET A 229 17.59 -9.09 -15.30
C MET A 229 18.15 -7.90 -14.52
N ASP A 230 19.49 -7.93 -14.36
CA ASP A 230 20.23 -6.74 -13.92
C ASP A 230 19.93 -5.55 -14.82
N SER A 231 19.79 -4.35 -14.25
CA SER A 231 19.39 -3.14 -14.97
C SER A 231 20.35 -2.76 -16.10
N ASN A 232 21.66 -2.93 -15.91
CA ASN A 232 22.66 -2.64 -16.96
C ASN A 232 22.56 -3.66 -18.09
N PHE A 233 22.35 -4.94 -17.73
CA PHE A 233 22.16 -6.02 -18.71
C PHE A 233 20.91 -5.76 -19.56
N TRP A 234 19.77 -5.47 -18.91
CA TRP A 234 18.52 -5.16 -19.59
C TRP A 234 18.67 -3.95 -20.52
N ASN A 235 19.20 -2.84 -20.02
CA ASN A 235 19.36 -1.61 -20.81
C ASN A 235 20.29 -1.80 -22.01
N ALA A 236 21.32 -2.63 -21.88
CA ALA A 236 22.20 -2.98 -23.00
C ALA A 236 21.47 -3.85 -24.02
N ALA A 237 20.77 -4.90 -23.57
CA ALA A 237 20.01 -5.80 -24.44
C ALA A 237 18.88 -5.07 -25.20
N LEU A 238 18.21 -4.12 -24.53
CA LEU A 238 17.14 -3.30 -25.11
C LEU A 238 17.62 -2.47 -26.30
N LYS A 239 18.83 -1.88 -26.20
CA LYS A 239 19.43 -1.03 -27.22
C LYS A 239 19.95 -1.80 -28.43
N LEU A 240 20.15 -3.11 -28.30
CA LEU A 240 20.66 -3.92 -29.42
C LEU A 240 19.59 -4.15 -30.48
N GLU A 241 19.98 -4.09 -31.73
CA GLU A 241 19.19 -4.61 -32.83
C GLU A 241 19.21 -6.15 -32.83
N LYS A 242 18.19 -6.76 -33.39
CA LYS A 242 18.12 -8.22 -33.53
C LYS A 242 19.35 -8.75 -34.29
N ASN A 243 19.94 -9.81 -33.77
CA ASN A 243 21.15 -10.47 -34.27
C ASN A 243 22.43 -9.61 -34.16
N LYS A 244 22.41 -8.58 -33.30
CA LYS A 244 23.60 -7.81 -32.96
C LYS A 244 24.03 -8.14 -31.53
N TYR A 245 25.34 -8.07 -31.26
CA TYR A 245 25.92 -8.22 -29.93
C TYR A 245 26.47 -6.90 -29.42
N SER A 246 26.68 -6.82 -28.11
CA SER A 246 27.20 -5.61 -27.46
C SER A 246 28.63 -5.33 -27.95
N SER A 247 28.88 -4.08 -28.38
CA SER A 247 30.21 -3.63 -28.85
C SER A 247 31.21 -3.43 -27.71
N GLU A 248 30.72 -3.36 -26.46
CA GLU A 248 31.52 -3.25 -25.25
C GLU A 248 30.98 -4.24 -24.18
N PRO A 249 31.87 -4.67 -23.24
CA PRO A 249 31.45 -5.48 -22.11
C PRO A 249 30.45 -4.75 -21.23
N VAL A 250 29.35 -5.41 -20.86
CA VAL A 250 28.29 -4.89 -19.99
C VAL A 250 28.52 -5.36 -18.56
N GLU A 251 28.73 -4.44 -17.63
CA GLU A 251 28.94 -4.74 -16.22
C GLU A 251 27.64 -5.09 -15.50
N SER A 252 27.67 -6.10 -14.63
CA SER A 252 26.63 -6.44 -13.67
C SER A 252 27.26 -6.87 -12.34
N SER A 253 26.41 -7.19 -11.35
CA SER A 253 26.88 -7.77 -10.08
C SER A 253 27.60 -9.11 -10.22
N TYR A 254 27.43 -9.82 -11.34
CA TYR A 254 28.07 -11.12 -11.65
C TYR A 254 29.40 -11.00 -12.37
N GLY A 255 29.69 -9.84 -12.96
CA GLY A 255 30.89 -9.61 -13.78
C GLY A 255 30.56 -8.87 -15.07
N TYR A 256 31.24 -9.23 -16.15
CA TYR A 256 31.10 -8.61 -17.46
C TYR A 256 30.45 -9.55 -18.46
N HIS A 257 29.44 -9.04 -19.16
CA HIS A 257 28.69 -9.79 -20.16
C HIS A 257 29.01 -9.29 -21.58
N VAL A 258 29.08 -10.22 -22.53
CA VAL A 258 28.85 -9.93 -23.94
C VAL A 258 27.46 -10.45 -24.27
N ILE A 259 26.57 -9.59 -24.80
CA ILE A 259 25.15 -9.88 -24.99
C ILE A 259 24.85 -9.93 -26.49
N LEU A 260 24.18 -10.99 -26.95
CA LEU A 260 23.65 -11.12 -28.31
C LEU A 260 22.12 -11.12 -28.26
N LYS A 261 21.45 -10.09 -28.82
CA LYS A 261 19.99 -10.08 -28.95
C LYS A 261 19.55 -10.98 -30.11
N THR A 262 18.81 -12.04 -29.81
CA THR A 262 18.35 -13.02 -30.82
C THR A 262 16.88 -12.83 -31.21
N GLY A 263 16.10 -12.11 -30.43
CA GLY A 263 14.69 -11.83 -30.70
C GLY A 263 14.09 -10.81 -29.77
N GLU A 264 12.85 -10.46 -30.08
CA GLU A 264 12.05 -9.51 -29.30
C GLU A 264 10.58 -9.78 -29.56
N LYS A 265 9.74 -9.78 -28.51
CA LYS A 265 8.30 -9.75 -28.64
C LYS A 265 7.81 -8.31 -28.79
N LYS A 266 6.71 -8.13 -29.49
CA LYS A 266 6.06 -6.83 -29.54
C LYS A 266 5.56 -6.44 -28.13
N LYS A 267 5.79 -5.19 -27.72
CA LYS A 267 5.23 -4.69 -26.45
C LYS A 267 3.70 -4.70 -26.49
N GLU A 268 3.06 -4.93 -25.37
CA GLU A 268 1.61 -4.87 -25.26
C GLU A 268 1.08 -3.48 -25.62
N SER A 269 -0.18 -3.42 -26.09
CA SER A 269 -0.75 -2.14 -26.49
C SER A 269 -1.04 -1.25 -25.27
N LEU A 270 -0.93 0.06 -25.45
CA LEU A 270 -1.33 1.01 -24.41
C LEU A 270 -2.77 0.76 -23.92
N LYS A 271 -3.67 0.39 -24.84
CA LYS A 271 -5.06 0.11 -24.50
C LYS A 271 -5.20 -1.08 -23.54
N SER A 272 -4.43 -2.16 -23.73
CA SER A 272 -4.45 -3.32 -22.83
C SER A 272 -3.81 -3.02 -21.49
N MET A 273 -2.76 -2.17 -21.47
CA MET A 273 -1.99 -1.84 -20.26
C MET A 273 -2.56 -0.67 -19.46
N LYS A 274 -3.50 0.10 -20.02
CA LYS A 274 -3.97 1.37 -19.43
C LYS A 274 -4.43 1.21 -17.98
N LYS A 275 -5.16 0.13 -17.67
CA LYS A 275 -5.64 -0.14 -16.31
C LYS A 275 -4.48 -0.42 -15.36
N GLU A 276 -3.61 -1.35 -15.72
CA GLU A 276 -2.45 -1.71 -14.90
C GLU A 276 -1.51 -0.51 -14.65
N ILE A 277 -1.32 0.34 -15.69
CA ILE A 277 -0.51 1.55 -15.55
C ILE A 277 -1.15 2.52 -14.55
N LYS A 278 -2.47 2.71 -14.62
CA LYS A 278 -3.19 3.57 -13.66
C LYS A 278 -3.04 3.06 -12.22
N GLU A 279 -3.24 1.75 -12.00
CA GLU A 279 -3.06 1.11 -10.69
C GLU A 279 -1.63 1.32 -10.15
N LYS A 280 -0.61 1.13 -11.00
CA LYS A 280 0.79 1.37 -10.62
C LYS A 280 1.07 2.83 -10.27
N LEU A 281 0.64 3.76 -11.12
CA LEU A 281 0.84 5.19 -10.90
C LEU A 281 0.11 5.69 -9.64
N ALA A 282 -1.11 5.24 -9.38
CA ALA A 282 -1.85 5.57 -8.16
C ALA A 282 -1.10 5.08 -6.91
N LYS A 283 -0.62 3.83 -6.94
CA LYS A 283 0.18 3.25 -5.85
C LYS A 283 1.50 3.99 -5.64
N GLU A 284 2.21 4.35 -6.71
CA GLU A 284 3.45 5.13 -6.63
C GLU A 284 3.20 6.52 -6.03
N LYS A 285 2.12 7.20 -6.43
CA LYS A 285 1.73 8.49 -5.83
C LYS A 285 1.49 8.37 -4.33
N LEU A 286 0.72 7.37 -3.88
CA LEU A 286 0.47 7.13 -2.46
C LEU A 286 1.74 6.80 -1.67
N ASN A 287 2.64 6.01 -2.24
CA ASN A 287 3.91 5.66 -1.59
C ASN A 287 4.83 6.87 -1.45
N ASN A 288 4.78 7.80 -2.41
CA ASN A 288 5.61 9.00 -2.41
C ASN A 288 5.04 10.15 -1.58
N ASP A 289 3.72 10.18 -1.39
CA ASP A 289 3.04 11.21 -0.63
C ASP A 289 1.85 10.65 0.18
N ASN A 290 2.10 10.40 1.45
CA ASN A 290 1.12 9.86 2.39
C ASN A 290 -0.06 10.82 2.65
N THR A 291 0.07 12.11 2.31
CA THR A 291 -1.04 13.07 2.48
C THR A 291 -2.16 12.82 1.50
N LEU A 292 -1.83 12.27 0.33
CA LEU A 292 -2.80 11.98 -0.73
C LEU A 292 -3.95 11.07 -0.27
N TYR A 293 -3.70 10.20 0.72
CA TYR A 293 -4.76 9.38 1.31
C TYR A 293 -5.88 10.24 1.92
N TYR A 294 -5.52 11.19 2.78
CA TYR A 294 -6.49 12.05 3.45
C TYR A 294 -7.08 13.11 2.51
N GLU A 295 -6.25 13.67 1.63
CA GLU A 295 -6.68 14.63 0.63
C GLU A 295 -7.71 14.00 -0.32
N SER A 296 -7.49 12.78 -0.78
CA SER A 296 -8.45 12.04 -1.61
C SER A 296 -9.77 11.80 -0.88
N LEU A 297 -9.74 11.39 0.39
CA LEU A 297 -10.97 11.22 1.17
C LEU A 297 -11.76 12.53 1.33
N ILE A 298 -11.09 13.66 1.49
CA ILE A 298 -11.72 14.98 1.52
C ILE A 298 -12.42 15.26 0.19
N GLU A 299 -11.72 15.08 -0.93
CA GLU A 299 -12.28 15.34 -2.25
C GLU A 299 -13.44 14.39 -2.58
N ILE A 300 -13.32 13.08 -2.27
CA ILE A 300 -14.42 12.11 -2.43
C ILE A 300 -15.67 12.57 -1.65
N ARG A 301 -15.50 13.04 -0.41
CA ARG A 301 -16.63 13.54 0.40
C ARG A 301 -17.23 14.82 -0.18
N LYS A 302 -16.40 15.74 -0.69
CA LYS A 302 -16.88 16.97 -1.39
C LYS A 302 -17.65 16.64 -2.66
N GLU A 303 -17.15 15.71 -3.49
CA GLU A 303 -17.84 15.23 -4.70
C GLU A 303 -19.20 14.63 -4.38
N ASN A 304 -19.33 13.97 -3.22
CA ASN A 304 -20.58 13.45 -2.70
C ASN A 304 -21.44 14.50 -1.97
N LYS A 305 -21.07 15.79 -2.05
CA LYS A 305 -21.83 16.94 -1.57
C LYS A 305 -22.18 16.84 -0.09
N ILE A 306 -21.27 16.35 0.75
CA ILE A 306 -21.50 16.40 2.20
C ILE A 306 -21.71 17.85 2.63
N SER A 307 -22.63 18.05 3.54
CA SER A 307 -22.88 19.35 4.17
C SER A 307 -23.22 19.15 5.64
N PHE A 308 -22.82 20.10 6.45
CA PHE A 308 -23.00 20.04 7.90
C PHE A 308 -24.12 20.98 8.33
N GLY A 309 -25.11 20.44 9.05
CA GLY A 309 -26.16 21.26 9.67
C GLY A 309 -25.72 21.99 10.96
N ASP A 310 -24.49 21.70 11.43
CA ASP A 310 -23.87 22.29 12.63
C ASP A 310 -22.47 22.78 12.30
N SER A 311 -22.25 24.10 12.34
CA SER A 311 -20.96 24.74 11.99
C SER A 311 -19.81 24.35 12.93
N GLN A 312 -20.10 23.94 14.18
CA GLN A 312 -19.06 23.47 15.10
C GLN A 312 -18.57 22.06 14.71
N LEU A 313 -19.48 21.20 14.22
CA LEU A 313 -19.09 19.90 13.68
C LEU A 313 -18.32 20.04 12.37
N GLU A 314 -18.74 20.97 11.49
CA GLU A 314 -17.99 21.29 10.26
C GLU A 314 -16.57 21.75 10.58
N LYS A 315 -16.44 22.69 11.52
CA LYS A 315 -15.11 23.14 11.97
C LYS A 315 -14.28 21.99 12.56
N ALA A 316 -14.89 21.18 13.43
CA ALA A 316 -14.19 20.04 14.04
C ALA A 316 -13.75 19.01 12.98
N TYR A 317 -14.55 18.77 11.95
CA TYR A 317 -14.19 17.93 10.80
C TYR A 317 -12.97 18.49 10.06
N ASN A 318 -13.01 19.78 9.71
CA ASN A 318 -11.91 20.41 8.99
C ASN A 318 -10.61 20.39 9.82
N ASP A 319 -10.67 20.81 11.09
CA ASP A 319 -9.53 20.80 12.01
C ASP A 319 -8.95 19.37 12.16
N TYR A 320 -9.81 18.35 12.22
CA TYR A 320 -9.37 16.95 12.33
C TYR A 320 -8.66 16.47 11.07
N MET A 321 -9.22 16.73 9.89
CA MET A 321 -8.61 16.35 8.61
C MET A 321 -7.27 17.08 8.37
N ASP A 322 -7.21 18.37 8.68
CA ASP A 322 -5.96 19.17 8.60
C ASP A 322 -4.88 18.61 9.52
N ASN A 323 -5.24 18.17 10.74
CA ASN A 323 -4.31 17.51 11.66
C ASN A 323 -3.79 16.18 11.12
N LEU A 324 -4.63 15.36 10.49
CA LEU A 324 -4.21 14.09 9.87
C LEU A 324 -3.22 14.35 8.73
N ILE A 325 -3.49 15.30 7.86
CA ILE A 325 -2.58 15.71 6.78
C ILE A 325 -1.24 16.19 7.34
N LYS A 326 -1.27 17.02 8.40
CA LYS A 326 -0.06 17.50 9.06
C LYS A 326 0.77 16.35 9.63
N GLN A 327 0.15 15.41 10.33
CA GLN A 327 0.83 14.23 10.88
C GLN A 327 1.43 13.36 9.76
N ALA A 328 0.71 13.18 8.66
CA ALA A 328 1.22 12.45 7.51
C ALA A 328 2.49 13.09 6.92
N LYS A 329 2.52 14.43 6.81
CA LYS A 329 3.71 15.20 6.37
C LYS A 329 4.91 15.04 7.32
N GLU A 330 4.67 15.11 8.62
CA GLU A 330 5.72 14.96 9.64
C GLU A 330 6.33 13.55 9.61
N ASN A 331 5.50 12.52 9.45
CA ASN A 331 5.95 11.13 9.35
C ASN A 331 6.78 10.87 8.08
N SER A 332 6.43 11.46 6.95
CA SER A 332 7.20 11.36 5.69
C SER A 332 8.59 11.95 5.83
N ASN A 333 8.72 13.11 6.50
CA ASN A 333 9.99 13.78 6.72
C ASN A 333 10.92 13.03 7.69
N SER A 334 10.38 12.31 8.65
CA SER A 334 11.16 11.52 9.61
C SER A 334 11.71 10.21 9.03
N SER A 335 11.07 9.68 7.99
CA SER A 335 11.50 8.46 7.29
C SER A 335 12.60 8.72 6.26
N SER A 336 12.69 9.94 5.73
CA SER A 336 13.72 10.35 4.75
C SER A 336 15.06 10.73 5.40
N ASN A 337 15.13 10.83 6.72
CA ASN A 337 16.34 11.20 7.47
C ASN A 337 17.01 10.00 8.20
N LYS A 338 16.60 8.79 7.90
CA LYS A 338 17.22 7.53 8.36
C LYS A 338 17.78 6.76 7.18
#